data_ec3d4a7ed7e51ced3c8f3b189fe04dec
#
_entry.id   ec3d4a7ed7e51ced3c8f3b189fe04dec
#
_cell.length_a   1.000
_cell.length_b   1.000
_cell.length_c   1.000
_cell.angle_alpha   90.00
_cell.angle_beta   90.00
_cell.angle_gamma   90.00
#
_symmetry.space_group_name_H-M   'P 1'
#
loop_
_entity.id
_entity.type
_entity.pdbx_description
1 polymer ?
#
loop_
_entity_poly.entity_id
_entity_poly.type
_entity_poly.pdbx_seq_one_letter_code
_entity_poly.pdbx_strand_id
1 'polypeptide(L)'
;MTWAQGWVLAKDVTDAAPVLIAGGGLVGLSAAAFLAKQGVRSLTIERLAASSPLPRAAFFHMRTLEMFRGLGIEDAVRTQSAQEFVPEGAIIAMDTLAGRKLADIIPNLNEGVDALSPCRRLFLNQPTLEPILRDCARAGGASIVQGAEIVDVRQDSDGVSLTIRELQDNKAREVRGDYLIAADGAHSRIRAALGIDYEGRGAFSNSLTIYFTADLSPYIGDKAWSLIYVNNPSLRGFFRLNRAATAGFLGVNVVGDPAIDPEAAVNAATDVSEARLIELVRAGVGKADLAVKIDGFSRWRATASVAQRLRGGRIFIAGDAAHLMPPNGGFGGNTGIHDAHNLAWKLALVITGHAGRELLDTYEAERRPVGVFTVEQAFSRYVARTAPWLAVRVQPEPLVDDLHIELGYLYNSPLGVHADPRRTGGIPGSRAPHLWLERQGKRLSTIDLAGRYVLLAGAAGSAWVDAAKRLSPGFEGLPLEAYCIGRDLADPEQRFPAAYGISASGASLVRPDGFVAWNCPAGVAEPVAALRTALRASLCSR
;
A
#
# COMPACT_ATOMS: atom_id res chain seq x y z
N MET A 1 34.49 14.02 10.65
CA MET A 1 33.65 15.22 10.88
C MET A 1 32.39 14.74 11.56
N THR A 2 32.24 15.07 12.82
CA THR A 2 31.21 14.65 13.77
C THR A 2 29.90 15.35 13.45
N TRP A 3 28.85 14.60 13.12
CA TRP A 3 27.47 15.09 12.98
C TRP A 3 26.77 14.99 14.35
N ALA A 4 27.04 15.95 15.22
CA ALA A 4 26.19 16.25 16.34
C ALA A 4 25.44 17.54 15.99
N GLN A 5 24.28 17.45 15.35
CA GLN A 5 23.36 18.56 15.22
C GLN A 5 22.08 18.28 16.02
N GLY A 6 21.84 19.20 16.93
CA GLY A 6 20.83 19.15 17.96
C GLY A 6 19.41 18.93 17.44
N TRP A 7 18.71 18.09 18.18
CA TRP A 7 17.28 17.90 18.10
C TRP A 7 16.58 19.17 18.55
N VAL A 8 16.08 19.94 17.61
CA VAL A 8 15.08 20.97 17.93
C VAL A 8 13.78 20.23 18.23
N LEU A 9 13.47 20.09 19.53
CA LEU A 9 12.13 19.75 19.97
C LEU A 9 11.20 20.85 19.41
N ALA A 10 10.31 20.47 18.51
CA ALA A 10 9.26 21.36 18.02
C ALA A 10 8.40 21.79 19.22
N LYS A 11 8.53 23.06 19.62
CA LYS A 11 7.93 23.66 20.83
C LYS A 11 6.41 23.87 20.74
N ASP A 12 5.71 23.39 19.69
CA ASP A 12 4.26 23.55 19.54
C ASP A 12 3.62 22.28 18.95
N VAL A 13 3.69 21.16 19.67
CA VAL A 13 2.77 20.05 19.42
C VAL A 13 1.43 20.44 20.00
N THR A 14 0.50 20.86 19.15
CA THR A 14 -0.88 21.17 19.57
C THR A 14 -1.54 19.90 20.10
N ASP A 15 -2.22 19.98 21.25
CA ASP A 15 -2.98 18.85 21.83
C ASP A 15 -4.27 18.53 21.05
N ALA A 16 -4.43 19.13 19.86
CA ALA A 16 -5.57 18.89 18.98
C ALA A 16 -5.19 18.93 17.50
N ALA A 17 -5.78 18.02 16.73
CA ALA A 17 -5.71 18.01 15.26
C ALA A 17 -6.99 17.39 14.69
N PRO A 18 -7.48 17.83 13.52
CA PRO A 18 -8.67 17.24 12.90
C PRO A 18 -8.60 15.72 12.78
N VAL A 19 -7.41 15.18 12.48
CA VAL A 19 -7.21 13.73 12.37
C VAL A 19 -6.07 13.28 13.28
N LEU A 20 -6.37 12.34 14.17
CA LEU A 20 -5.38 11.61 14.95
C LEU A 20 -4.98 10.33 14.20
N ILE A 21 -3.72 9.91 14.30
CA ILE A 21 -3.20 8.69 13.69
C ILE A 21 -2.46 7.88 14.76
N ALA A 22 -2.91 6.66 14.98
CA ALA A 22 -2.26 5.72 15.89
C ALA A 22 -1.31 4.81 15.10
N GLY A 23 -0.01 4.94 15.39
CA GLY A 23 1.07 4.21 14.71
C GLY A 23 1.75 5.06 13.63
N GLY A 24 3.07 5.23 13.75
CA GLY A 24 3.95 5.95 12.82
C GLY A 24 4.79 5.03 11.94
N GLY A 25 4.29 3.82 11.65
CA GLY A 25 4.85 2.95 10.64
C GLY A 25 4.40 3.33 9.22
N LEU A 26 4.67 2.44 8.25
CA LEU A 26 4.42 2.67 6.82
C LEU A 26 3.03 3.23 6.50
N VAL A 27 1.97 2.65 7.08
CA VAL A 27 0.58 3.02 6.79
C VAL A 27 0.20 4.35 7.45
N GLY A 28 0.56 4.55 8.71
CA GLY A 28 0.27 5.80 9.42
C GLY A 28 1.02 7.00 8.85
N LEU A 29 2.30 6.85 8.48
CA LEU A 29 3.07 7.90 7.80
C LEU A 29 2.50 8.22 6.42
N SER A 30 2.04 7.20 5.67
CA SER A 30 1.36 7.40 4.39
C SER A 30 0.04 8.16 4.58
N ALA A 31 -0.75 7.82 5.61
CA ALA A 31 -1.98 8.55 5.94
C ALA A 31 -1.68 10.02 6.28
N ALA A 32 -0.66 10.28 7.10
CA ALA A 32 -0.23 11.64 7.43
C ALA A 32 0.18 12.43 6.17
N ALA A 33 0.96 11.81 5.26
CA ALA A 33 1.39 12.45 4.03
C ALA A 33 0.22 12.72 3.07
N PHE A 34 -0.72 11.79 2.92
CA PHE A 34 -1.90 11.99 2.07
C PHE A 34 -2.86 13.04 2.63
N LEU A 35 -3.09 13.07 3.96
CA LEU A 35 -3.88 14.13 4.61
C LEU A 35 -3.22 15.50 4.42
N ALA A 36 -1.91 15.59 4.63
CA ALA A 36 -1.14 16.82 4.42
C ALA A 36 -1.24 17.31 2.97
N LYS A 37 -1.18 16.40 1.98
CA LYS A 37 -1.40 16.72 0.56
C LYS A 37 -2.79 17.29 0.28
N GLN A 38 -3.79 16.88 1.05
CA GLN A 38 -5.18 17.40 1.00
C GLN A 38 -5.39 18.66 1.88
N GLY A 39 -4.34 19.20 2.48
CA GLY A 39 -4.43 20.38 3.35
C GLY A 39 -5.02 20.11 4.73
N VAL A 40 -5.12 18.87 5.17
CA VAL A 40 -5.65 18.48 6.47
C VAL A 40 -4.51 18.20 7.44
N ARG A 41 -4.49 18.94 8.57
CA ARG A 41 -3.53 18.70 9.66
C ARG A 41 -3.83 17.38 10.36
N SER A 42 -2.78 16.66 10.73
CA SER A 42 -2.88 15.43 11.51
C SER A 42 -1.85 15.36 12.62
N LEU A 43 -2.14 14.57 13.65
CA LEU A 43 -1.23 14.26 14.74
C LEU A 43 -1.02 12.75 14.79
N THR A 44 0.19 12.31 14.47
CA THR A 44 0.58 10.90 14.51
C THR A 44 1.29 10.57 15.81
N ILE A 45 0.87 9.50 16.48
CA ILE A 45 1.47 8.99 17.72
C ILE A 45 2.18 7.68 17.41
N GLU A 46 3.49 7.62 17.65
CA GLU A 46 4.31 6.45 17.44
C GLU A 46 5.08 6.06 18.71
N ARG A 47 4.99 4.78 19.08
CA ARG A 47 5.63 4.26 20.29
C ARG A 47 7.15 4.18 20.15
N LEU A 48 7.66 3.84 18.98
CA LEU A 48 9.09 3.77 18.74
C LEU A 48 9.69 5.17 18.61
N ALA A 49 10.84 5.39 19.22
CA ALA A 49 11.59 6.66 19.09
C ALA A 49 12.19 6.85 17.67
N ALA A 50 12.37 5.77 16.93
CA ALA A 50 12.85 5.76 15.54
C ALA A 50 12.14 4.66 14.74
N SER A 51 12.32 4.65 13.42
CA SER A 51 11.86 3.53 12.57
C SER A 51 12.48 2.21 13.03
N SER A 52 11.71 1.12 12.94
CA SER A 52 12.25 -0.21 13.23
C SER A 52 13.46 -0.51 12.34
N PRO A 53 14.59 -0.95 12.88
CA PRO A 53 15.77 -1.28 12.08
C PRO A 53 15.56 -2.54 11.22
N LEU A 54 14.57 -3.35 11.56
CA LEU A 54 14.30 -4.61 10.87
C LEU A 54 13.43 -4.37 9.62
N PRO A 55 13.93 -4.69 8.41
CA PRO A 55 13.16 -4.55 7.18
C PRO A 55 12.01 -5.56 7.16
N ARG A 56 10.78 -5.06 7.01
CA ARG A 56 9.54 -5.86 6.87
C ARG A 56 9.02 -5.79 5.44
N ALA A 57 8.25 -4.75 5.11
CA ALA A 57 7.85 -4.48 3.73
C ALA A 57 9.05 -4.00 2.91
N ALA A 58 9.07 -4.39 1.63
CA ALA A 58 10.08 -3.91 0.71
C ALA A 58 9.68 -3.94 -0.76
N PHE A 59 8.73 -4.73 -1.19
CA PHE A 59 8.27 -4.77 -2.57
C PHE A 59 7.09 -3.81 -2.72
N PHE A 60 7.29 -2.74 -3.50
CA PHE A 60 6.26 -1.73 -3.77
C PHE A 60 5.79 -1.84 -5.21
N HIS A 61 4.47 -1.89 -5.35
CA HIS A 61 3.77 -2.09 -6.60
C HIS A 61 3.54 -0.77 -7.33
N MET A 62 3.22 -0.85 -8.62
CA MET A 62 2.97 0.33 -9.46
C MET A 62 1.94 1.27 -8.83
N ARG A 63 0.81 0.75 -8.32
CA ARG A 63 -0.23 1.59 -7.73
C ARG A 63 0.28 2.40 -6.54
N THR A 64 1.11 1.82 -5.69
CA THR A 64 1.75 2.52 -4.57
C THR A 64 2.68 3.63 -5.07
N LEU A 65 3.46 3.35 -6.11
CA LEU A 65 4.36 4.34 -6.71
C LEU A 65 3.60 5.49 -7.40
N GLU A 66 2.42 5.24 -7.98
CA GLU A 66 1.53 6.29 -8.47
C GLU A 66 1.07 7.23 -7.35
N MET A 67 0.75 6.67 -6.18
CA MET A 67 0.40 7.47 -5.00
C MET A 67 1.59 8.29 -4.50
N PHE A 68 2.80 7.70 -4.48
CA PHE A 68 4.02 8.42 -4.13
C PHE A 68 4.41 9.48 -5.17
N ARG A 69 4.14 9.23 -6.46
CA ARG A 69 4.23 10.24 -7.51
C ARG A 69 3.29 11.41 -7.26
N GLY A 70 2.05 11.13 -6.86
CA GLY A 70 1.08 12.16 -6.44
C GLY A 70 1.53 12.99 -5.23
N LEU A 71 2.32 12.42 -4.31
CA LEU A 71 2.98 13.13 -3.21
C LEU A 71 4.22 13.92 -3.65
N GLY A 72 4.80 13.64 -4.83
CA GLY A 72 6.06 14.24 -5.29
C GLY A 72 7.31 13.57 -4.72
N ILE A 73 7.21 12.36 -4.19
CA ILE A 73 8.35 11.64 -3.58
C ILE A 73 8.85 10.46 -4.42
N GLU A 74 8.26 10.19 -5.59
CA GLU A 74 8.64 9.05 -6.46
C GLU A 74 10.14 9.02 -6.75
N ASP A 75 10.74 10.16 -7.11
CA ASP A 75 12.16 10.23 -7.47
C ASP A 75 13.08 9.94 -6.28
N ALA A 76 12.73 10.42 -5.08
CA ALA A 76 13.48 10.11 -3.86
C ALA A 76 13.42 8.61 -3.54
N VAL A 77 12.22 8.00 -3.66
CA VAL A 77 11.99 6.57 -3.45
C VAL A 77 12.77 5.74 -4.48
N ARG A 78 12.75 6.10 -5.75
CA ARG A 78 13.51 5.42 -6.82
C ARG A 78 15.02 5.52 -6.63
N THR A 79 15.50 6.70 -6.26
CA THR A 79 16.93 6.95 -6.00
C THR A 79 17.42 6.07 -4.85
N GLN A 80 16.67 6.03 -3.75
CA GLN A 80 17.00 5.21 -2.60
C GLN A 80 16.92 3.71 -2.91
N SER A 81 15.90 3.28 -3.66
CA SER A 81 15.76 1.91 -4.14
C SER A 81 16.99 1.45 -4.93
N ALA A 82 17.49 2.28 -5.87
CA ALA A 82 18.65 1.95 -6.70
C ALA A 82 19.96 1.83 -5.90
N GLN A 83 20.04 2.45 -4.72
CA GLN A 83 21.19 2.29 -3.80
C GLN A 83 21.14 0.95 -3.05
N GLU A 84 19.95 0.50 -2.69
CA GLU A 84 19.76 -0.71 -1.86
C GLU A 84 19.66 -1.99 -2.67
N PHE A 85 18.99 -1.94 -3.83
CA PHE A 85 18.67 -3.10 -4.63
C PHE A 85 19.02 -2.94 -6.10
N VAL A 86 19.13 -4.06 -6.79
CA VAL A 86 19.27 -4.07 -8.25
C VAL A 86 17.93 -3.67 -8.87
N PRO A 87 17.89 -2.63 -9.73
CA PRO A 87 16.68 -2.27 -10.46
C PRO A 87 16.20 -3.41 -11.37
N GLU A 88 14.88 -3.58 -11.48
CA GLU A 88 14.25 -4.52 -12.43
C GLU A 88 14.67 -6.00 -12.29
N GLY A 89 15.13 -6.38 -11.11
CA GLY A 89 15.58 -7.74 -10.85
C GLY A 89 14.47 -8.79 -10.95
N ALA A 90 14.87 -10.04 -11.16
CA ALA A 90 13.97 -11.19 -11.22
C ALA A 90 13.53 -11.66 -9.83
N ILE A 91 12.38 -12.33 -9.77
CA ILE A 91 11.97 -13.21 -8.68
C ILE A 91 12.10 -14.64 -9.17
N ILE A 92 12.97 -15.44 -8.55
CA ILE A 92 13.31 -16.79 -9.00
C ILE A 92 13.14 -17.82 -7.88
N ALA A 93 13.12 -19.10 -8.25
CA ALA A 93 13.19 -20.23 -7.33
C ALA A 93 14.45 -21.04 -7.58
N MET A 94 15.16 -21.39 -6.50
CA MET A 94 16.38 -22.19 -6.47
C MET A 94 16.19 -23.38 -5.52
N ASP A 95 16.98 -24.44 -5.68
CA ASP A 95 17.11 -25.46 -4.62
C ASP A 95 17.92 -24.91 -3.42
N THR A 96 19.06 -24.32 -3.67
CA THR A 96 19.85 -23.50 -2.75
C THR A 96 20.40 -22.30 -3.51
N LEU A 97 20.82 -21.26 -2.80
CA LEU A 97 21.34 -20.05 -3.46
C LEU A 97 22.55 -20.32 -4.38
N ALA A 98 23.43 -21.24 -3.98
CA ALA A 98 24.60 -21.68 -4.75
C ALA A 98 24.32 -22.86 -5.68
N GLY A 99 23.07 -23.32 -5.74
CA GLY A 99 22.68 -24.52 -6.44
C GLY A 99 21.99 -24.28 -7.79
N ARG A 100 20.99 -25.11 -8.08
CA ARG A 100 20.29 -25.12 -9.37
C ARG A 100 19.03 -24.23 -9.32
N LYS A 101 18.81 -23.47 -10.40
CA LYS A 101 17.56 -22.75 -10.61
C LYS A 101 16.41 -23.74 -10.90
N LEU A 102 15.32 -23.58 -10.17
CA LEU A 102 14.12 -24.40 -10.31
C LEU A 102 13.08 -23.75 -11.23
N ALA A 103 12.92 -22.43 -11.13
CA ALA A 103 11.96 -21.69 -11.96
C ALA A 103 12.28 -20.18 -12.00
N ASP A 104 11.83 -19.53 -13.07
CA ASP A 104 11.62 -18.09 -13.12
C ASP A 104 10.16 -17.82 -12.72
N ILE A 105 9.94 -17.10 -11.59
CA ILE A 105 8.60 -16.74 -11.12
C ILE A 105 8.18 -15.43 -11.80
N ILE A 106 9.07 -14.44 -11.79
CA ILE A 106 8.94 -13.18 -12.52
C ILE A 106 10.32 -12.87 -13.12
N PRO A 107 10.52 -13.08 -14.42
CA PRO A 107 11.83 -12.91 -15.07
C PRO A 107 12.33 -11.46 -15.03
N ASN A 108 11.43 -10.49 -15.15
CA ASN A 108 11.68 -9.06 -14.98
C ASN A 108 10.46 -8.41 -14.30
N LEU A 109 10.71 -7.71 -13.20
CA LEU A 109 9.64 -7.07 -12.41
C LEU A 109 8.77 -6.11 -13.22
N ASN A 110 9.30 -5.48 -14.26
CA ASN A 110 8.68 -4.39 -15.00
C ASN A 110 8.44 -4.68 -16.48
N GLU A 111 8.52 -5.94 -16.90
CA GLU A 111 8.20 -6.31 -18.27
C GLU A 111 6.73 -6.03 -18.58
N GLY A 112 6.48 -5.27 -19.66
CA GLY A 112 5.14 -4.98 -20.17
C GLY A 112 4.28 -4.03 -19.31
N VAL A 113 4.84 -3.35 -18.29
CA VAL A 113 4.06 -2.48 -17.39
C VAL A 113 3.93 -1.03 -17.89
N ASP A 114 4.81 -0.58 -18.78
CA ASP A 114 4.88 0.83 -19.21
C ASP A 114 3.61 1.34 -19.92
N ALA A 115 2.82 0.43 -20.49
CA ALA A 115 1.52 0.74 -21.10
C ALA A 115 0.40 0.92 -20.04
N LEU A 116 0.62 0.51 -18.79
CA LEU A 116 -0.39 0.48 -17.74
C LEU A 116 -0.17 1.53 -16.66
N SER A 117 1.07 2.00 -16.48
CA SER A 117 1.42 2.95 -15.44
C SER A 117 2.63 3.79 -15.84
N PRO A 118 2.69 5.08 -15.42
CA PRO A 118 3.91 5.87 -15.54
C PRO A 118 4.98 5.44 -14.53
N CYS A 119 4.63 4.58 -13.58
CA CYS A 119 5.47 4.12 -12.48
C CYS A 119 5.85 2.65 -12.64
N ARG A 120 6.96 2.26 -12.04
CA ARG A 120 7.48 0.90 -12.08
C ARG A 120 7.56 0.29 -10.69
N ARG A 121 7.42 -1.04 -10.58
CA ARG A 121 7.65 -1.77 -9.33
C ARG A 121 9.09 -1.63 -8.89
N LEU A 122 9.32 -1.58 -7.59
CA LEU A 122 10.68 -1.53 -7.04
C LEU A 122 10.75 -2.21 -5.66
N PHE A 123 11.98 -2.50 -5.25
CA PHE A 123 12.29 -2.90 -3.89
C PHE A 123 12.92 -1.73 -3.13
N LEU A 124 12.44 -1.49 -1.91
CA LEU A 124 13.00 -0.52 -0.98
C LEU A 124 12.71 -0.98 0.44
N ASN A 125 13.69 -0.95 1.33
CA ASN A 125 13.46 -1.33 2.72
C ASN A 125 12.53 -0.34 3.43
N GLN A 126 11.60 -0.86 4.23
CA GLN A 126 10.69 -0.02 5.03
C GLN A 126 11.43 1.00 5.93
N PRO A 127 12.54 0.65 6.63
CA PRO A 127 13.28 1.60 7.45
C PRO A 127 13.81 2.82 6.70
N THR A 128 14.06 2.72 5.41
CA THR A 128 14.55 3.82 4.56
C THR A 128 13.42 4.56 3.86
N LEU A 129 12.27 3.93 3.63
CA LEU A 129 11.08 4.60 3.10
C LEU A 129 10.37 5.46 4.16
N GLU A 130 10.30 5.01 5.42
CA GLU A 130 9.59 5.73 6.47
C GLU A 130 10.12 7.15 6.73
N PRO A 131 11.44 7.44 6.73
CA PRO A 131 11.94 8.80 6.78
C PRO A 131 11.45 9.68 5.62
N ILE A 132 11.43 9.18 4.38
CA ILE A 132 10.95 9.93 3.20
C ILE A 132 9.47 10.31 3.39
N LEU A 133 8.63 9.37 3.83
CA LEU A 133 7.22 9.62 4.12
C LEU A 133 7.03 10.61 5.27
N ARG A 134 7.82 10.48 6.33
CA ARG A 134 7.79 11.36 7.51
C ARG A 134 8.14 12.80 7.15
N ASP A 135 9.18 12.98 6.37
CA ASP A 135 9.63 14.31 5.93
C ASP A 135 8.59 14.93 4.98
N CYS A 136 8.01 14.15 4.07
CA CYS A 136 6.91 14.59 3.22
C CYS A 136 5.68 15.02 4.06
N ALA A 137 5.28 14.22 5.05
CA ALA A 137 4.15 14.54 5.92
C ALA A 137 4.40 15.83 6.73
N ARG A 138 5.59 15.95 7.33
CA ARG A 138 5.98 17.15 8.10
C ARG A 138 6.05 18.40 7.24
N ALA A 139 6.60 18.31 6.04
CA ALA A 139 6.64 19.43 5.09
C ALA A 139 5.23 19.93 4.71
N GLY A 140 4.25 19.05 4.73
CA GLY A 140 2.83 19.38 4.51
C GLY A 140 2.06 19.77 5.79
N GLY A 141 2.72 19.90 6.95
CA GLY A 141 2.12 20.38 8.20
C GLY A 141 1.59 19.28 9.13
N ALA A 142 1.92 18.02 8.93
CA ALA A 142 1.60 16.95 9.87
C ALA A 142 2.51 17.02 11.12
N SER A 143 1.94 16.82 12.31
CA SER A 143 2.68 16.63 13.56
C SER A 143 2.90 15.14 13.82
N ILE A 144 4.14 14.76 14.21
CA ILE A 144 4.50 13.38 14.49
C ILE A 144 5.25 13.31 15.81
N VAL A 145 4.64 12.66 16.80
CA VAL A 145 5.19 12.39 18.12
C VAL A 145 5.72 10.96 18.15
N GLN A 146 7.01 10.81 18.32
CA GLN A 146 7.70 9.53 18.48
C GLN A 146 8.07 9.31 19.94
N GLY A 147 8.19 8.05 20.38
CA GLY A 147 8.47 7.72 21.78
C GLY A 147 7.28 7.94 22.71
N ALA A 148 6.05 7.89 22.18
CA ALA A 148 4.82 8.01 22.95
C ALA A 148 3.86 6.83 22.62
N GLU A 149 3.26 6.25 23.66
CA GLU A 149 2.25 5.20 23.47
C GLU A 149 0.84 5.69 23.78
N ILE A 150 -0.13 5.19 23.04
CA ILE A 150 -1.55 5.40 23.31
C ILE A 150 -1.95 4.41 24.40
N VAL A 151 -2.42 4.92 25.53
CA VAL A 151 -2.83 4.13 26.70
C VAL A 151 -4.35 4.02 26.83
N ASP A 152 -5.11 4.98 26.29
CA ASP A 152 -6.58 4.97 26.29
C ASP A 152 -7.13 5.65 25.04
N VAL A 153 -8.30 5.19 24.56
CA VAL A 153 -9.01 5.70 23.40
C VAL A 153 -10.48 5.85 23.75
N ARG A 154 -11.03 7.06 23.60
CA ARG A 154 -12.45 7.34 23.80
C ARG A 154 -13.00 8.09 22.59
N GLN A 155 -14.29 7.93 22.32
CA GLN A 155 -15.00 8.73 21.33
C GLN A 155 -16.38 9.12 21.84
N ASP A 156 -16.85 10.27 21.38
CA ASP A 156 -18.17 10.81 21.64
C ASP A 156 -18.84 11.33 20.34
N SER A 157 -19.93 12.08 20.44
CA SER A 157 -20.62 12.69 19.30
C SER A 157 -19.73 13.67 18.53
N ASP A 158 -18.74 14.28 19.19
CA ASP A 158 -17.99 15.44 18.69
C ASP A 158 -16.57 15.09 18.25
N GLY A 159 -15.98 13.98 18.74
CA GLY A 159 -14.63 13.61 18.37
C GLY A 159 -14.10 12.34 19.00
N VAL A 160 -12.78 12.22 18.94
CA VAL A 160 -11.99 11.14 19.55
C VAL A 160 -10.92 11.76 20.45
N SER A 161 -10.81 11.26 21.67
CA SER A 161 -9.74 11.61 22.63
C SER A 161 -8.80 10.41 22.80
N LEU A 162 -7.49 10.68 22.79
CA LEU A 162 -6.46 9.72 23.13
C LEU A 162 -5.73 10.19 24.39
N THR A 163 -5.55 9.30 25.34
CA THR A 163 -4.55 9.49 26.40
C THR A 163 -3.23 8.92 25.88
N ILE A 164 -2.22 9.78 25.73
CA ILE A 164 -0.88 9.39 25.31
C ILE A 164 0.07 9.51 26.49
N ARG A 165 1.05 8.59 26.54
CA ARG A 165 2.10 8.59 27.56
C ARG A 165 3.46 8.68 26.88
N GLU A 166 4.22 9.72 27.18
CA GLU A 166 5.59 9.87 26.70
C GLU A 166 6.52 8.88 27.43
N LEU A 167 7.28 8.08 26.68
CA LEU A 167 8.07 6.99 27.25
C LEU A 167 9.37 7.48 27.92
N GLN A 168 9.80 8.70 27.62
CA GLN A 168 11.02 9.29 28.19
C GLN A 168 10.84 9.71 29.65
N ASP A 169 9.73 10.37 29.98
CA ASP A 169 9.48 10.93 31.30
C ASP A 169 8.19 10.41 31.97
N ASN A 170 7.52 9.46 31.32
CA ASN A 170 6.28 8.81 31.76
C ASN A 170 5.10 9.78 31.98
N LYS A 171 5.15 10.99 31.40
CA LYS A 171 4.05 11.94 31.49
C LYS A 171 2.92 11.53 30.56
N ALA A 172 1.70 11.61 31.08
CA ALA A 172 0.49 11.42 30.32
C ALA A 172 -0.18 12.74 30.01
N ARG A 173 -0.72 12.85 28.79
CA ARG A 173 -1.57 13.98 28.36
C ARG A 173 -2.67 13.51 27.44
N GLU A 174 -3.75 14.27 27.37
CA GLU A 174 -4.84 14.01 26.43
C GLU A 174 -4.64 14.81 25.14
N VAL A 175 -4.95 14.17 24.00
CA VAL A 175 -5.03 14.82 22.69
C VAL A 175 -6.38 14.51 22.07
N ARG A 176 -6.93 15.47 21.30
CA ARG A 176 -8.28 15.38 20.73
C ARG A 176 -8.29 15.63 19.22
N GLY A 177 -9.18 14.91 18.51
CA GLY A 177 -9.43 15.11 17.09
C GLY A 177 -10.86 14.76 16.69
N ASP A 178 -11.24 15.11 15.47
CA ASP A 178 -12.56 14.76 14.93
C ASP A 178 -12.64 13.28 14.56
N TYR A 179 -11.52 12.72 14.07
CA TYR A 179 -11.40 11.34 13.62
C TYR A 179 -10.07 10.71 14.04
N LEU A 180 -10.04 9.38 14.11
CA LEU A 180 -8.83 8.58 14.36
C LEU A 180 -8.63 7.56 13.25
N ILE A 181 -7.41 7.47 12.73
CA ILE A 181 -6.93 6.36 11.89
C ILE A 181 -6.07 5.45 12.76
N ALA A 182 -6.55 4.25 13.02
CA ALA A 182 -5.81 3.21 13.74
C ALA A 182 -4.97 2.39 12.74
N ALA A 183 -3.68 2.70 12.66
CA ALA A 183 -2.64 2.00 11.91
C ALA A 183 -1.61 1.38 12.87
N ASP A 184 -2.09 0.88 14.02
CA ASP A 184 -1.32 0.37 15.15
C ASP A 184 -0.88 -1.11 14.97
N GLY A 185 -1.01 -1.64 13.74
CA GLY A 185 -0.41 -2.89 13.30
C GLY A 185 -1.19 -4.15 13.68
N ALA A 186 -0.56 -5.31 13.47
CA ALA A 186 -1.18 -6.63 13.57
C ALA A 186 -1.79 -6.95 14.94
N HIS A 187 -1.27 -6.34 16.00
CA HIS A 187 -1.75 -6.49 17.38
C HIS A 187 -2.59 -5.29 17.83
N SER A 188 -3.32 -4.66 16.91
CA SER A 188 -4.11 -3.46 17.16
C SER A 188 -4.96 -3.56 18.43
N ARG A 189 -4.60 -2.76 19.43
CA ARG A 189 -5.37 -2.60 20.67
C ARG A 189 -6.64 -1.78 20.41
N ILE A 190 -6.59 -0.85 19.46
CA ILE A 190 -7.73 -0.01 19.09
C ILE A 190 -8.81 -0.85 18.42
N ARG A 191 -8.45 -1.72 17.47
CA ARG A 191 -9.40 -2.66 16.86
C ARG A 191 -10.08 -3.53 17.92
N ALA A 192 -9.29 -4.09 18.84
CA ALA A 192 -9.82 -4.92 19.94
C ALA A 192 -10.74 -4.13 20.88
N ALA A 193 -10.39 -2.90 21.23
CA ALA A 193 -11.23 -2.02 22.06
C ALA A 193 -12.56 -1.65 21.39
N LEU A 194 -12.61 -1.62 20.04
CA LEU A 194 -13.84 -1.44 19.27
C LEU A 194 -14.70 -2.71 19.18
N GLY A 195 -14.26 -3.85 19.76
CA GLY A 195 -14.95 -5.14 19.66
C GLY A 195 -15.02 -5.65 18.22
N ILE A 196 -14.01 -5.36 17.40
CA ILE A 196 -13.93 -5.81 16.01
C ILE A 196 -13.02 -7.04 15.94
N ASP A 197 -13.59 -8.18 15.61
CA ASP A 197 -12.83 -9.42 15.44
C ASP A 197 -12.31 -9.58 14.01
N TYR A 198 -11.33 -10.49 13.86
CA TYR A 198 -10.89 -10.96 12.55
C TYR A 198 -11.73 -12.14 12.10
N GLU A 199 -11.95 -12.22 10.80
CA GLU A 199 -12.49 -13.39 10.10
C GLU A 199 -11.53 -13.85 9.01
N GLY A 200 -11.67 -15.08 8.51
CA GLY A 200 -10.83 -15.67 7.49
C GLY A 200 -10.18 -16.96 7.95
N ARG A 201 -9.01 -17.28 7.39
CA ARG A 201 -8.35 -18.60 7.60
C ARG A 201 -7.53 -18.67 8.91
N GLY A 202 -7.32 -17.54 9.58
CA GLY A 202 -6.52 -17.48 10.80
C GLY A 202 -5.02 -17.66 10.56
N ALA A 203 -4.30 -18.05 11.62
CA ALA A 203 -2.86 -18.33 11.57
C ALA A 203 -2.63 -19.80 11.17
N PHE A 204 -1.67 -20.04 10.28
CA PHE A 204 -1.42 -21.37 9.71
C PHE A 204 0.07 -21.75 9.65
N SER A 205 1.01 -20.85 10.01
CA SER A 205 2.44 -21.17 10.07
C SER A 205 3.15 -20.24 11.08
N ASN A 206 4.13 -20.79 11.81
CA ASN A 206 5.07 -20.04 12.63
C ASN A 206 6.39 -19.94 11.88
N SER A 207 6.65 -18.77 11.33
CA SER A 207 7.78 -18.50 10.46
C SER A 207 8.86 -17.69 11.17
N LEU A 208 10.06 -17.70 10.58
CA LEU A 208 11.25 -17.05 11.12
C LEU A 208 11.87 -16.18 10.04
N THR A 209 12.33 -14.99 10.40
CA THR A 209 13.22 -14.17 9.56
C THR A 209 14.56 -14.06 10.26
N ILE A 210 15.63 -14.44 9.56
CA ILE A 210 17.01 -14.41 10.04
C ILE A 210 17.74 -13.30 9.29
N TYR A 211 18.14 -12.25 9.98
CA TYR A 211 18.97 -11.16 9.42
C TYR A 211 20.43 -11.55 9.62
N PHE A 212 21.22 -11.45 8.56
CA PHE A 212 22.61 -11.91 8.58
C PHE A 212 23.52 -11.10 7.67
N THR A 213 24.81 -11.16 7.97
CA THR A 213 25.92 -10.71 7.14
C THR A 213 26.75 -11.93 6.71
N ALA A 214 26.96 -12.08 5.40
CA ALA A 214 27.79 -13.11 4.78
C ALA A 214 28.15 -12.68 3.35
N ASP A 215 29.34 -13.01 2.86
CA ASP A 215 29.68 -12.77 1.47
C ASP A 215 29.04 -13.83 0.56
N LEU A 216 27.99 -13.40 -0.12
CA LEU A 216 27.24 -14.20 -1.09
C LEU A 216 27.54 -13.79 -2.54
N SER A 217 28.43 -12.80 -2.74
CA SER A 217 28.80 -12.28 -4.06
C SER A 217 29.30 -13.38 -5.04
N PRO A 218 30.03 -14.44 -4.59
CA PRO A 218 30.46 -15.52 -5.48
C PRO A 218 29.30 -16.34 -6.08
N TYR A 219 28.13 -16.34 -5.45
CA TYR A 219 26.97 -17.12 -5.88
C TYR A 219 25.97 -16.28 -6.69
N ILE A 220 25.94 -14.98 -6.43
CA ILE A 220 25.06 -14.03 -7.13
C ILE A 220 25.72 -13.51 -8.41
N GLY A 221 27.01 -13.09 -8.37
CA GLY A 221 27.70 -12.49 -9.51
C GLY A 221 26.93 -11.30 -10.07
N ASP A 222 26.87 -11.20 -11.40
CA ASP A 222 26.18 -10.12 -12.11
C ASP A 222 24.66 -10.34 -12.29
N LYS A 223 24.09 -11.34 -11.61
CA LYS A 223 22.67 -11.68 -11.77
C LYS A 223 21.78 -10.64 -11.09
N ALA A 224 20.82 -10.15 -11.84
CA ALA A 224 19.83 -9.20 -11.33
C ALA A 224 18.67 -9.93 -10.65
N TRP A 225 18.87 -10.37 -9.40
CA TRP A 225 17.85 -11.06 -8.60
C TRP A 225 17.42 -10.19 -7.43
N SER A 226 16.10 -9.96 -7.31
CA SER A 226 15.51 -9.15 -6.25
C SER A 226 14.98 -9.99 -5.09
N LEU A 227 14.43 -11.17 -5.39
CA LEU A 227 13.94 -12.13 -4.40
C LEU A 227 14.24 -13.55 -4.88
N ILE A 228 14.79 -14.37 -4.00
CA ILE A 228 15.21 -15.72 -4.34
C ILE A 228 14.51 -16.70 -3.40
N TYR A 229 13.49 -17.39 -3.90
CA TYR A 229 12.91 -18.52 -3.17
C TYR A 229 13.91 -19.67 -3.14
N VAL A 230 14.00 -20.32 -1.98
CA VAL A 230 14.80 -21.55 -1.81
C VAL A 230 13.91 -22.69 -1.35
N ASN A 231 14.11 -23.86 -1.97
CA ASN A 231 13.31 -25.04 -1.71
C ASN A 231 14.20 -26.29 -1.78
N ASN A 232 14.56 -26.80 -0.62
CA ASN A 232 15.36 -28.01 -0.46
C ASN A 232 14.84 -28.88 0.71
N PRO A 233 15.38 -30.09 0.92
CA PRO A 233 14.91 -30.97 1.99
C PRO A 233 15.04 -30.41 3.42
N SER A 234 15.91 -29.43 3.65
CA SER A 234 16.13 -28.85 4.98
C SER A 234 15.19 -27.71 5.28
N LEU A 235 14.83 -26.90 4.24
CA LEU A 235 13.95 -25.74 4.43
C LEU A 235 13.30 -25.28 3.13
N ARG A 236 12.19 -24.53 3.28
CA ARG A 236 11.60 -23.69 2.25
C ARG A 236 11.46 -22.27 2.78
N GLY A 237 11.92 -21.32 1.98
CA GLY A 237 11.95 -19.93 2.37
C GLY A 237 12.35 -19.03 1.22
N PHE A 238 12.85 -17.84 1.55
CA PHE A 238 13.31 -16.88 0.54
C PHE A 238 14.40 -15.97 1.08
N PHE A 239 15.36 -15.68 0.22
CA PHE A 239 16.37 -14.66 0.46
C PHE A 239 15.96 -13.32 -0.14
N ARG A 240 16.27 -12.26 0.57
CA ARG A 240 16.39 -10.92 0.05
C ARG A 240 17.74 -10.33 0.48
N LEU A 241 18.53 -9.97 -0.49
CA LEU A 241 19.91 -9.52 -0.29
C LEU A 241 20.03 -8.04 -0.63
N ASN A 242 21.00 -7.35 -0.02
CA ASN A 242 21.40 -6.03 -0.46
C ASN A 242 22.07 -6.11 -1.84
N ARG A 243 22.25 -4.96 -2.49
CA ARG A 243 22.83 -4.87 -3.83
C ARG A 243 24.21 -5.50 -3.96
N ALA A 244 25.03 -5.45 -2.88
CA ALA A 244 26.36 -6.02 -2.86
C ALA A 244 26.38 -7.53 -2.56
N ALA A 245 25.25 -8.14 -2.25
CA ALA A 245 25.13 -9.53 -1.80
C ALA A 245 25.99 -9.87 -0.57
N THR A 246 26.21 -8.91 0.32
CA THR A 246 27.03 -9.07 1.54
C THR A 246 26.20 -9.12 2.81
N ALA A 247 24.92 -8.77 2.73
CA ALA A 247 23.98 -8.81 3.85
C ALA A 247 22.55 -8.99 3.32
N GLY A 248 21.67 -9.43 4.18
CA GLY A 248 20.26 -9.56 3.86
C GLY A 248 19.50 -10.33 4.92
N PHE A 249 18.40 -10.94 4.50
CA PHE A 249 17.70 -11.87 5.37
C PHE A 249 17.25 -13.14 4.63
N LEU A 250 17.07 -14.20 5.41
CA LEU A 250 16.41 -15.44 5.04
C LEU A 250 15.07 -15.53 5.79
N GLY A 251 13.97 -15.46 5.06
CA GLY A 251 12.65 -15.84 5.58
C GLY A 251 12.49 -17.35 5.51
N VAL A 252 12.30 -18.02 6.65
CA VAL A 252 12.08 -19.47 6.72
C VAL A 252 10.63 -19.73 7.07
N ASN A 253 9.90 -20.39 6.17
CA ASN A 253 8.49 -20.72 6.33
C ASN A 253 8.29 -22.18 6.71
N VAL A 254 9.19 -23.06 6.25
CA VAL A 254 9.11 -24.51 6.42
C VAL A 254 10.49 -25.05 6.76
N VAL A 255 10.55 -25.99 7.67
CA VAL A 255 11.77 -26.72 8.06
C VAL A 255 11.53 -28.23 7.96
N GLY A 256 12.53 -28.98 7.52
CA GLY A 256 12.42 -30.43 7.36
C GLY A 256 11.48 -30.86 6.22
N ASP A 257 11.10 -32.13 6.27
CA ASP A 257 10.27 -32.76 5.24
C ASP A 257 8.78 -32.79 5.67
N PRO A 258 7.90 -32.04 5.00
CA PRO A 258 6.47 -32.03 5.32
C PRO A 258 5.75 -33.36 5.01
N ALA A 259 6.39 -34.28 4.26
CA ALA A 259 5.83 -35.60 4.05
C ALA A 259 6.00 -36.50 5.28
N ILE A 260 6.99 -36.20 6.14
CA ILE A 260 7.25 -36.92 7.40
C ILE A 260 6.42 -36.32 8.53
N ASP A 261 6.51 -35.00 8.70
CA ASP A 261 5.79 -34.27 9.76
C ASP A 261 5.31 -32.90 9.24
N PRO A 262 4.08 -32.83 8.69
CA PRO A 262 3.53 -31.60 8.12
C PRO A 262 3.25 -30.50 9.17
N GLU A 263 3.06 -30.86 10.44
CA GLU A 263 2.80 -29.88 11.52
C GLU A 263 4.10 -29.28 12.02
N ALA A 264 5.13 -30.07 12.26
CA ALA A 264 6.45 -29.56 12.62
C ALA A 264 7.06 -28.73 11.47
N ALA A 265 6.82 -29.12 10.21
CA ALA A 265 7.37 -28.45 9.06
C ALA A 265 6.95 -26.98 8.96
N VAL A 266 5.72 -26.61 9.34
CA VAL A 266 5.25 -25.20 9.34
C VAL A 266 5.57 -24.46 10.64
N ASN A 267 6.46 -24.99 11.47
CA ASN A 267 6.82 -24.41 12.77
C ASN A 267 8.33 -24.07 12.85
N ALA A 268 8.80 -23.25 11.91
CA ALA A 268 10.21 -22.89 11.77
C ALA A 268 10.78 -22.10 12.95
N ALA A 269 9.92 -21.50 13.77
CA ALA A 269 10.32 -20.60 14.86
C ALA A 269 10.52 -21.31 16.22
N THR A 270 10.56 -22.64 16.26
CA THR A 270 10.69 -23.42 17.52
C THR A 270 12.06 -23.28 18.15
N ASP A 271 13.13 -23.48 17.39
CA ASP A 271 14.52 -23.30 17.83
C ASP A 271 15.14 -22.09 17.11
N VAL A 272 15.66 -21.14 17.91
CA VAL A 272 16.29 -19.90 17.45
C VAL A 272 17.65 -19.70 18.10
N SER A 273 18.31 -20.79 18.55
CA SER A 273 19.71 -20.72 18.95
C SER A 273 20.57 -20.19 17.80
N GLU A 274 21.63 -19.44 18.10
CA GLU A 274 22.52 -18.87 17.08
C GLU A 274 23.07 -19.96 16.15
N ALA A 275 23.44 -21.11 16.72
CA ALA A 275 23.90 -22.26 15.94
C ALA A 275 22.86 -22.74 14.93
N ARG A 276 21.58 -22.81 15.35
CA ARG A 276 20.47 -23.19 14.45
C ARG A 276 20.21 -22.16 13.37
N LEU A 277 20.28 -20.86 13.71
CA LEU A 277 20.13 -19.78 12.73
C LEU A 277 21.23 -19.83 11.65
N ILE A 278 22.48 -20.05 12.05
CA ILE A 278 23.61 -20.22 11.13
C ILE A 278 23.42 -21.47 10.25
N GLU A 279 23.00 -22.59 10.84
CA GLU A 279 22.71 -23.82 10.10
C GLU A 279 21.64 -23.60 9.02
N LEU A 280 20.54 -22.91 9.33
CA LEU A 280 19.47 -22.60 8.37
C LEU A 280 19.96 -21.70 7.23
N VAL A 281 20.76 -20.67 7.53
CA VAL A 281 21.35 -19.82 6.47
C VAL A 281 22.26 -20.64 5.57
N ARG A 282 23.14 -21.47 6.13
CA ARG A 282 24.04 -22.37 5.39
C ARG A 282 23.28 -23.37 4.52
N ALA A 283 22.19 -23.96 5.05
CA ALA A 283 21.32 -24.87 4.32
C ALA A 283 20.59 -24.17 3.16
N GLY A 284 20.14 -22.93 3.36
CA GLY A 284 19.54 -22.11 2.32
C GLY A 284 20.53 -21.70 1.23
N VAL A 285 21.78 -21.42 1.60
CA VAL A 285 22.86 -21.10 0.64
C VAL A 285 23.39 -22.36 -0.04
N GLY A 286 23.39 -23.50 0.62
CA GLY A 286 23.96 -24.76 0.13
C GLY A 286 25.49 -24.85 0.34
N LYS A 287 26.02 -24.19 1.41
CA LYS A 287 27.44 -24.14 1.77
C LYS A 287 27.62 -24.30 3.28
N ALA A 288 28.12 -25.48 3.68
CA ALA A 288 28.28 -25.83 5.10
C ALA A 288 29.38 -25.01 5.81
N ASP A 289 30.37 -24.56 5.08
CA ASP A 289 31.55 -23.81 5.55
C ASP A 289 31.37 -22.28 5.45
N LEU A 290 30.23 -21.77 4.96
CA LEU A 290 30.01 -20.33 4.82
C LEU A 290 30.17 -19.61 6.16
N ALA A 291 30.98 -18.58 6.17
CA ALA A 291 31.08 -17.68 7.32
C ALA A 291 29.82 -16.81 7.40
N VAL A 292 29.04 -16.98 8.46
CA VAL A 292 27.78 -16.27 8.68
C VAL A 292 27.82 -15.57 10.03
N LYS A 293 27.50 -14.29 10.06
CA LYS A 293 27.22 -13.53 11.29
C LYS A 293 25.72 -13.27 11.37
N ILE A 294 25.09 -13.64 12.46
CA ILE A 294 23.69 -13.33 12.73
C ILE A 294 23.61 -11.89 13.26
N ASP A 295 22.83 -11.05 12.57
CA ASP A 295 22.59 -9.66 12.99
C ASP A 295 21.27 -9.53 13.80
N GLY A 296 20.41 -10.55 13.74
CA GLY A 296 19.19 -10.63 14.51
C GLY A 296 18.18 -11.60 13.90
N PHE A 297 17.04 -11.74 14.54
CA PHE A 297 15.95 -12.53 14.00
C PHE A 297 14.58 -11.98 14.45
N SER A 298 13.52 -12.37 13.74
CA SER A 298 12.14 -12.13 14.17
C SER A 298 11.28 -13.35 13.94
N ARG A 299 10.40 -13.65 14.91
CA ARG A 299 9.35 -14.66 14.80
C ARG A 299 8.07 -13.99 14.34
N TRP A 300 7.35 -14.62 13.43
CA TRP A 300 6.05 -14.14 12.98
C TRP A 300 5.14 -15.29 12.60
N ARG A 301 3.84 -15.06 12.66
CA ARG A 301 2.85 -16.03 12.24
C ARG A 301 2.30 -15.62 10.88
N ALA A 302 2.38 -16.53 9.91
CA ALA A 302 1.65 -16.38 8.67
C ALA A 302 0.15 -16.50 8.98
N THR A 303 -0.57 -15.43 8.70
CA THR A 303 -1.99 -15.29 9.02
C THR A 303 -2.71 -14.79 7.79
N ALA A 304 -3.93 -15.27 7.54
CA ALA A 304 -4.81 -14.78 6.49
C ALA A 304 -6.16 -14.43 7.11
N SER A 305 -6.35 -13.15 7.41
CA SER A 305 -7.54 -12.67 8.13
C SER A 305 -7.84 -11.21 7.81
N VAL A 306 -9.12 -10.85 7.83
CA VAL A 306 -9.60 -9.49 7.62
C VAL A 306 -10.51 -9.11 8.78
N ALA A 307 -10.45 -7.87 9.23
CA ALA A 307 -11.35 -7.37 10.25
C ALA A 307 -12.81 -7.37 9.74
N GLN A 308 -13.75 -7.75 10.60
CA GLN A 308 -15.17 -7.82 10.25
C GLN A 308 -15.73 -6.46 9.82
N ARG A 309 -15.16 -5.38 10.33
CA ARG A 309 -15.49 -3.99 9.99
C ARG A 309 -14.20 -3.17 9.94
N LEU A 310 -14.18 -2.14 9.10
CA LEU A 310 -13.05 -1.20 9.02
C LEU A 310 -13.32 0.12 9.75
N ARG A 311 -14.50 0.25 10.39
CA ARG A 311 -14.91 1.47 11.07
C ARG A 311 -15.68 1.15 12.36
N GLY A 312 -15.46 1.97 13.39
CA GLY A 312 -16.25 2.05 14.61
C GLY A 312 -16.51 3.50 14.99
N GLY A 313 -17.65 4.07 14.57
CA GLY A 313 -17.96 5.48 14.81
C GLY A 313 -17.01 6.42 14.05
N ARG A 314 -16.17 7.17 14.78
CA ARG A 314 -15.17 8.11 14.26
C ARG A 314 -13.77 7.52 14.10
N ILE A 315 -13.64 6.22 14.36
CA ILE A 315 -12.37 5.49 14.34
C ILE A 315 -12.35 4.55 13.14
N PHE A 316 -11.32 4.66 12.29
CA PHE A 316 -11.06 3.85 11.11
C PHE A 316 -9.83 2.99 11.33
N ILE A 317 -9.87 1.74 10.93
CA ILE A 317 -8.70 0.83 11.00
C ILE A 317 -8.12 0.61 9.60
N ALA A 318 -6.78 0.61 9.49
CA ALA A 318 -6.07 0.52 8.23
C ALA A 318 -4.81 -0.36 8.35
N GLY A 319 -4.38 -0.93 7.23
CA GLY A 319 -3.19 -1.78 7.16
C GLY A 319 -3.33 -3.06 7.98
N ASP A 320 -2.26 -3.49 8.67
CA ASP A 320 -2.26 -4.73 9.44
C ASP A 320 -3.28 -4.75 10.59
N ALA A 321 -3.78 -3.59 11.04
CA ALA A 321 -4.90 -3.51 11.97
C ALA A 321 -6.22 -3.97 11.32
N ALA A 322 -6.34 -3.84 10.00
CA ALA A 322 -7.52 -4.20 9.21
C ALA A 322 -7.41 -5.58 8.55
N HIS A 323 -6.22 -5.97 8.07
CA HIS A 323 -6.02 -7.22 7.33
C HIS A 323 -4.60 -7.76 7.52
N LEU A 324 -4.54 -9.05 7.83
CA LEU A 324 -3.31 -9.81 8.01
C LEU A 324 -3.14 -10.78 6.85
N MET A 325 -1.98 -10.79 6.22
CA MET A 325 -1.70 -11.68 5.09
C MET A 325 -0.24 -12.16 5.09
N PRO A 326 0.03 -13.36 4.53
CA PRO A 326 1.40 -13.82 4.37
C PRO A 326 2.17 -12.91 3.39
N PRO A 327 3.52 -12.88 3.45
CA PRO A 327 4.33 -11.94 2.68
C PRO A 327 4.38 -12.24 1.17
N ASN A 328 3.79 -13.37 0.74
CA ASN A 328 3.83 -13.82 -0.65
C ASN A 328 3.11 -12.84 -1.59
N GLY A 329 3.87 -12.25 -2.51
CA GLY A 329 3.41 -11.19 -3.43
C GLY A 329 3.66 -9.76 -2.93
N GLY A 330 4.06 -9.56 -1.66
CA GLY A 330 4.37 -8.23 -1.11
C GLY A 330 3.16 -7.33 -0.92
N PHE A 331 1.95 -7.90 -0.83
CA PHE A 331 0.71 -7.13 -0.88
C PHE A 331 0.41 -6.32 0.39
N GLY A 332 0.82 -6.79 1.59
CA GLY A 332 0.36 -6.22 2.87
C GLY A 332 0.63 -4.72 3.02
N GLY A 333 1.89 -4.31 2.86
CA GLY A 333 2.27 -2.89 2.96
C GLY A 333 1.59 -2.03 1.88
N ASN A 334 1.48 -2.55 0.65
CA ASN A 334 0.81 -1.86 -0.45
C ASN A 334 -0.68 -1.66 -0.16
N THR A 335 -1.39 -2.72 0.28
CA THR A 335 -2.82 -2.65 0.61
C THR A 335 -3.08 -1.63 1.72
N GLY A 336 -2.24 -1.60 2.77
CA GLY A 336 -2.37 -0.61 3.84
C GLY A 336 -2.11 0.83 3.40
N ILE A 337 -1.17 1.07 2.47
CA ILE A 337 -0.97 2.40 1.85
C ILE A 337 -2.20 2.80 1.04
N HIS A 338 -2.79 1.84 0.30
CA HIS A 338 -4.02 2.09 -0.48
C HIS A 338 -5.21 2.40 0.43
N ASP A 339 -5.33 1.76 1.62
CA ASP A 339 -6.33 2.11 2.63
C ASP A 339 -6.18 3.56 3.07
N ALA A 340 -4.97 3.95 3.45
CA ALA A 340 -4.66 5.32 3.86
C ALA A 340 -4.98 6.35 2.76
N HIS A 341 -4.65 6.04 1.50
CA HIS A 341 -4.94 6.89 0.36
C HIS A 341 -6.44 7.04 0.09
N ASN A 342 -7.20 5.93 0.14
CA ASN A 342 -8.66 5.94 -0.04
C ASN A 342 -9.37 6.74 1.06
N LEU A 343 -8.89 6.65 2.30
CA LEU A 343 -9.50 7.32 3.45
C LEU A 343 -9.15 8.82 3.51
N ALA A 344 -7.92 9.20 3.17
CA ALA A 344 -7.42 10.56 3.39
C ALA A 344 -8.22 11.63 2.63
N TRP A 345 -8.53 11.43 1.34
CA TRP A 345 -9.31 12.40 0.57
C TRP A 345 -10.78 12.49 1.04
N LYS A 346 -11.35 11.37 1.50
CA LYS A 346 -12.71 11.33 2.04
C LYS A 346 -12.81 12.12 3.34
N LEU A 347 -11.85 11.89 4.26
CA LEU A 347 -11.74 12.70 5.49
C LEU A 347 -11.55 14.18 5.17
N ALA A 348 -10.70 14.50 4.19
CA ALA A 348 -10.47 15.88 3.80
C ALA A 348 -11.75 16.56 3.34
N LEU A 349 -12.52 15.96 2.44
CA LEU A 349 -13.77 16.54 1.96
C LEU A 349 -14.84 16.67 3.05
N VAL A 350 -14.90 15.73 3.98
CA VAL A 350 -15.86 15.79 5.10
C VAL A 350 -15.45 16.87 6.11
N ILE A 351 -14.16 16.97 6.46
CA ILE A 351 -13.65 17.95 7.41
C ILE A 351 -13.79 19.38 6.86
N THR A 352 -13.59 19.56 5.54
CA THR A 352 -13.75 20.87 4.88
C THR A 352 -15.19 21.21 4.51
N GLY A 353 -16.16 20.31 4.78
CA GLY A 353 -17.58 20.54 4.53
C GLY A 353 -18.03 20.36 3.09
N HIS A 354 -17.16 19.81 2.20
CA HIS A 354 -17.51 19.55 0.79
C HIS A 354 -18.31 18.26 0.60
N ALA A 355 -18.33 17.36 1.59
CA ALA A 355 -19.11 16.13 1.58
C ALA A 355 -19.74 15.85 2.94
N GLY A 356 -20.86 15.13 2.94
CA GLY A 356 -21.48 14.60 4.14
C GLY A 356 -20.66 13.46 4.76
N ARG A 357 -20.96 13.14 6.03
CA ARG A 357 -20.29 12.05 6.76
C ARG A 357 -20.54 10.68 6.12
N GLU A 358 -21.57 10.53 5.34
CA GLU A 358 -21.94 9.32 4.59
C GLU A 358 -20.86 8.91 3.59
N LEU A 359 -20.06 9.86 3.09
CA LEU A 359 -18.89 9.55 2.25
C LEU A 359 -17.90 8.63 2.96
N LEU A 360 -17.77 8.74 4.29
CA LEU A 360 -16.85 7.92 5.09
C LEU A 360 -17.29 6.46 5.20
N ASP A 361 -18.58 6.15 5.00
CA ASP A 361 -19.09 4.76 5.00
C ASP A 361 -18.59 4.00 3.77
N THR A 362 -18.28 4.72 2.69
CA THR A 362 -17.70 4.12 1.48
C THR A 362 -16.29 3.58 1.68
N TYR A 363 -15.57 3.98 2.73
CA TYR A 363 -14.24 3.43 3.04
C TYR A 363 -14.31 1.91 3.27
N GLU A 364 -15.18 1.47 4.16
CA GLU A 364 -15.36 0.05 4.44
C GLU A 364 -15.92 -0.68 3.22
N ALA A 365 -16.96 -0.12 2.57
CA ALA A 365 -17.62 -0.72 1.41
C ALA A 365 -16.64 -0.93 0.22
N GLU A 366 -15.64 -0.08 0.07
CA GLU A 366 -14.63 -0.17 -0.99
C GLU A 366 -13.41 -1.01 -0.57
N ARG A 367 -12.89 -0.78 0.64
CA ARG A 367 -11.59 -1.35 1.02
C ARG A 367 -11.68 -2.74 1.62
N ARG A 368 -12.76 -3.08 2.34
CA ARG A 368 -12.89 -4.41 2.93
C ARG A 368 -12.98 -5.53 1.89
N PRO A 369 -13.80 -5.44 0.81
CA PRO A 369 -13.81 -6.46 -0.25
C PRO A 369 -12.44 -6.63 -0.93
N VAL A 370 -11.72 -5.53 -1.19
CA VAL A 370 -10.36 -5.58 -1.74
C VAL A 370 -9.40 -6.23 -0.75
N GLY A 371 -9.52 -5.94 0.55
CA GLY A 371 -8.76 -6.59 1.60
C GLY A 371 -8.96 -8.10 1.63
N VAL A 372 -10.21 -8.56 1.58
CA VAL A 372 -10.56 -10.00 1.51
C VAL A 372 -9.93 -10.66 0.27
N PHE A 373 -10.12 -10.07 -0.90
CA PHE A 373 -9.56 -10.56 -2.14
C PHE A 373 -8.02 -10.66 -2.08
N THR A 374 -7.36 -9.62 -1.59
CA THR A 374 -5.89 -9.58 -1.52
C THR A 374 -5.34 -10.58 -0.51
N VAL A 375 -6.00 -10.74 0.65
CA VAL A 375 -5.63 -11.73 1.68
C VAL A 375 -5.72 -13.15 1.12
N GLU A 376 -6.81 -13.49 0.42
CA GLU A 376 -6.99 -14.80 -0.22
C GLU A 376 -5.93 -15.04 -1.30
N GLN A 377 -5.63 -14.05 -2.12
CA GLN A 377 -4.61 -14.16 -3.15
C GLN A 377 -3.19 -14.30 -2.58
N ALA A 378 -2.87 -13.63 -1.46
CA ALA A 378 -1.61 -13.81 -0.75
C ALA A 378 -1.51 -15.23 -0.14
N PHE A 379 -2.60 -15.73 0.45
CA PHE A 379 -2.69 -17.07 1.00
C PHE A 379 -2.53 -18.13 -0.10
N SER A 380 -3.22 -18.00 -1.23
CA SER A 380 -3.12 -18.93 -2.36
C SER A 380 -1.68 -18.98 -2.92
N ARG A 381 -0.98 -17.84 -3.00
CA ARG A 381 0.44 -17.79 -3.37
C ARG A 381 1.35 -18.44 -2.34
N TYR A 382 1.04 -18.28 -1.04
CA TYR A 382 1.78 -19.01 0.02
C TYR A 382 1.63 -20.52 -0.16
N VAL A 383 0.40 -21.01 -0.34
CA VAL A 383 0.16 -22.43 -0.58
C VAL A 383 0.90 -22.89 -1.83
N ALA A 384 0.75 -22.22 -2.97
CA ALA A 384 1.35 -22.64 -4.23
C ALA A 384 2.89 -22.66 -4.21
N ARG A 385 3.52 -21.66 -3.57
CA ARG A 385 4.98 -21.45 -3.63
C ARG A 385 5.74 -22.07 -2.46
N THR A 386 5.09 -22.17 -1.29
CA THR A 386 5.77 -22.50 -0.03
C THR A 386 5.27 -23.81 0.57
N ALA A 387 3.94 -24.04 0.61
CA ALA A 387 3.33 -25.16 1.30
C ALA A 387 2.27 -25.88 0.46
N PRO A 388 2.62 -26.48 -0.71
CA PRO A 388 1.64 -27.09 -1.63
C PRO A 388 0.79 -28.21 -1.01
N TRP A 389 1.32 -28.92 -0.03
CA TRP A 389 0.58 -30.00 0.66
C TRP A 389 -0.62 -29.50 1.48
N LEU A 390 -0.66 -28.21 1.82
CA LEU A 390 -1.83 -27.63 2.49
C LEU A 390 -3.04 -27.53 1.54
N ALA A 391 -2.84 -27.48 0.23
CA ALA A 391 -3.92 -27.30 -0.75
C ALA A 391 -5.08 -28.28 -0.59
N VAL A 392 -4.78 -29.54 -0.23
CA VAL A 392 -5.78 -30.58 -0.02
C VAL A 392 -6.73 -30.25 1.15
N ARG A 393 -6.20 -29.60 2.20
CA ARG A 393 -6.97 -29.27 3.42
C ARG A 393 -7.71 -27.93 3.32
N VAL A 394 -7.10 -26.94 2.65
CA VAL A 394 -7.55 -25.54 2.75
C VAL A 394 -8.21 -24.99 1.47
N GLN A 395 -8.15 -25.74 0.37
CA GLN A 395 -8.77 -25.35 -0.92
C GLN A 395 -8.54 -23.85 -1.25
N PRO A 396 -7.29 -23.45 -1.62
CA PRO A 396 -6.98 -22.06 -1.92
C PRO A 396 -7.76 -21.60 -3.16
N GLU A 397 -8.08 -20.31 -3.21
CA GLU A 397 -8.66 -19.70 -4.40
C GLU A 397 -7.71 -19.77 -5.60
N PRO A 398 -8.23 -19.86 -6.83
CA PRO A 398 -7.42 -19.79 -8.04
C PRO A 398 -6.55 -18.53 -8.06
N LEU A 399 -5.29 -18.69 -8.49
CA LEU A 399 -4.39 -17.55 -8.64
C LEU A 399 -4.81 -16.67 -9.81
N VAL A 400 -4.85 -15.37 -9.58
CA VAL A 400 -5.01 -14.37 -10.64
C VAL A 400 -3.68 -13.69 -10.96
N ASP A 401 -3.57 -13.07 -12.14
CA ASP A 401 -2.41 -12.24 -12.51
C ASP A 401 -2.17 -11.14 -11.45
N ASP A 402 -0.92 -10.88 -11.10
CA ASP A 402 -0.54 -9.88 -10.12
C ASP A 402 -1.09 -8.48 -10.47
N LEU A 403 -1.22 -8.15 -11.77
CA LEU A 403 -1.80 -6.89 -12.24
C LEU A 403 -3.25 -6.69 -11.81
N HIS A 404 -4.05 -7.77 -11.66
CA HIS A 404 -5.42 -7.70 -11.15
C HIS A 404 -5.43 -7.21 -9.69
N ILE A 405 -4.41 -7.61 -8.91
CA ILE A 405 -4.29 -7.21 -7.50
C ILE A 405 -3.72 -5.80 -7.37
N GLU A 406 -2.76 -5.45 -8.22
CA GLU A 406 -2.04 -4.18 -8.14
C GLU A 406 -2.83 -2.99 -8.70
N LEU A 407 -3.45 -3.17 -9.87
CA LEU A 407 -4.10 -2.11 -10.66
C LEU A 407 -5.56 -2.42 -10.99
N GLY A 408 -5.96 -3.69 -10.93
CA GLY A 408 -7.24 -4.17 -11.44
C GLY A 408 -8.32 -4.36 -10.38
N TYR A 409 -8.08 -4.03 -9.10
CA TYR A 409 -9.15 -4.07 -8.11
C TYR A 409 -10.19 -2.98 -8.37
N LEU A 410 -11.45 -3.31 -8.06
CA LEU A 410 -12.63 -2.50 -8.38
C LEU A 410 -13.37 -2.10 -7.11
N TYR A 411 -14.00 -0.93 -7.13
CA TYR A 411 -14.88 -0.45 -6.07
C TYR A 411 -16.34 -0.50 -6.51
N ASN A 412 -17.19 -1.20 -5.74
CA ASN A 412 -18.64 -1.23 -5.96
C ASN A 412 -19.05 -1.53 -7.43
N SER A 413 -18.33 -2.43 -8.09
CA SER A 413 -18.54 -2.76 -9.50
C SER A 413 -19.42 -4.02 -9.67
N PRO A 414 -20.31 -4.04 -10.67
CA PRO A 414 -21.07 -5.23 -11.01
C PRO A 414 -20.18 -6.37 -11.57
N LEU A 415 -18.93 -6.06 -11.95
CA LEU A 415 -17.97 -7.05 -12.42
C LEU A 415 -17.25 -7.80 -11.27
N GLY A 416 -17.61 -7.49 -10.01
CA GLY A 416 -16.96 -8.05 -8.84
C GLY A 416 -15.81 -7.18 -8.31
N VAL A 417 -14.88 -7.79 -7.56
CA VAL A 417 -13.82 -7.09 -6.83
C VAL A 417 -12.57 -6.80 -7.65
N HIS A 418 -12.41 -7.44 -8.82
CA HIS A 418 -11.27 -7.22 -9.73
C HIS A 418 -11.60 -7.50 -11.20
N ALA A 419 -10.82 -6.91 -12.09
CA ALA A 419 -10.80 -7.17 -13.53
C ALA A 419 -9.38 -7.02 -14.08
N ASP A 420 -9.16 -7.46 -15.33
CA ASP A 420 -7.91 -7.18 -16.04
C ASP A 420 -7.77 -5.66 -16.27
N PRO A 421 -6.76 -5.00 -15.69
CA PRO A 421 -6.60 -3.54 -15.83
C PRO A 421 -6.36 -3.08 -17.27
N ARG A 422 -5.99 -4.00 -18.17
CA ARG A 422 -5.84 -3.73 -19.62
C ARG A 422 -7.18 -3.56 -20.33
N ARG A 423 -8.28 -3.98 -19.69
CA ARG A 423 -9.63 -4.12 -20.31
C ARG A 423 -10.73 -3.40 -19.55
N THR A 424 -10.42 -2.62 -18.53
CA THR A 424 -11.46 -1.94 -17.72
C THR A 424 -12.22 -0.88 -18.52
N GLY A 425 -11.66 -0.31 -19.59
CA GLY A 425 -12.34 0.65 -20.43
C GLY A 425 -12.86 1.88 -19.66
N GLY A 426 -12.23 2.25 -18.55
CA GLY A 426 -12.64 3.38 -17.73
C GLY A 426 -14.03 3.23 -17.07
N ILE A 427 -14.49 2.01 -16.80
CA ILE A 427 -15.79 1.79 -16.12
C ILE A 427 -15.78 2.38 -14.70
N PRO A 428 -16.95 2.84 -14.20
CA PRO A 428 -17.06 3.29 -12.82
C PRO A 428 -16.59 2.24 -11.83
N GLY A 429 -15.86 2.69 -10.80
CA GLY A 429 -15.24 1.83 -9.79
C GLY A 429 -13.88 1.26 -10.20
N SER A 430 -13.40 1.44 -11.44
CA SER A 430 -12.06 1.06 -11.85
C SER A 430 -11.06 2.20 -11.65
N ARG A 431 -9.77 1.85 -11.52
CA ARG A 431 -8.68 2.82 -11.64
C ARG A 431 -8.73 3.47 -13.02
N ALA A 432 -8.63 4.79 -13.08
CA ALA A 432 -8.57 5.53 -14.34
C ALA A 432 -7.39 5.05 -15.20
N PRO A 433 -7.62 4.76 -16.50
CA PRO A 433 -6.57 4.29 -17.39
C PRO A 433 -5.40 5.26 -17.50
N HIS A 434 -4.18 4.74 -17.50
CA HIS A 434 -3.00 5.52 -17.80
C HIS A 434 -2.88 5.81 -19.28
N LEU A 435 -2.69 7.09 -19.60
CA LEU A 435 -2.32 7.57 -20.93
C LEU A 435 -1.28 8.67 -20.80
N TRP A 436 -0.39 8.72 -21.76
CA TRP A 436 0.49 9.85 -21.92
C TRP A 436 -0.21 10.96 -22.71
N LEU A 437 -0.32 12.12 -22.10
CA LEU A 437 -0.87 13.34 -22.67
C LEU A 437 0.22 14.40 -22.73
N GLU A 438 -0.05 15.49 -23.46
CA GLU A 438 0.84 16.65 -23.52
C GLU A 438 0.09 17.94 -23.19
N ARG A 439 0.74 18.78 -22.38
CA ARG A 439 0.30 20.13 -22.04
C ARG A 439 1.43 21.11 -22.28
N GLN A 440 1.25 22.04 -23.22
CA GLN A 440 2.28 23.07 -23.55
C GLN A 440 3.67 22.45 -23.81
N GLY A 441 3.71 21.35 -24.56
CA GLY A 441 4.95 20.65 -24.91
C GLY A 441 5.55 19.79 -23.76
N LYS A 442 4.90 19.71 -22.62
CA LYS A 442 5.32 18.84 -21.50
C LYS A 442 4.45 17.60 -21.43
N ARG A 443 5.11 16.45 -21.37
CA ARG A 443 4.46 15.16 -21.22
C ARG A 443 3.96 14.98 -19.78
N LEU A 444 2.72 14.50 -19.60
CA LEU A 444 2.12 14.13 -18.31
C LEU A 444 1.26 12.89 -18.47
N SER A 445 1.09 12.15 -17.39
CA SER A 445 0.16 11.03 -17.33
C SER A 445 -1.23 11.50 -16.92
N THR A 446 -2.29 10.81 -17.38
CA THR A 446 -3.63 10.94 -16.80
C THR A 446 -3.64 10.73 -15.28
N ILE A 447 -2.72 9.91 -14.76
CA ILE A 447 -2.53 9.66 -13.32
C ILE A 447 -2.04 10.91 -12.56
N ASP A 448 -1.29 11.80 -13.23
CA ASP A 448 -0.78 13.04 -12.65
C ASP A 448 -1.90 14.07 -12.36
N LEU A 449 -3.09 13.86 -12.92
CA LEU A 449 -4.25 14.71 -12.70
C LEU A 449 -5.00 14.36 -11.40
N ALA A 450 -4.69 13.21 -10.76
CA ALA A 450 -5.32 12.79 -9.51
C ALA A 450 -5.02 13.73 -8.32
N GLY A 451 -5.69 13.51 -7.19
CA GLY A 451 -5.59 14.37 -5.99
C GLY A 451 -6.75 15.36 -5.86
N ARG A 452 -7.60 15.47 -6.88
CA ARG A 452 -8.84 16.26 -6.94
C ARG A 452 -9.85 15.56 -7.84
N TYR A 453 -11.08 16.04 -7.88
CA TYR A 453 -12.01 15.61 -8.93
C TYR A 453 -11.57 16.16 -10.29
N VAL A 454 -11.54 15.28 -11.30
CA VAL A 454 -11.18 15.66 -12.68
C VAL A 454 -12.23 15.15 -13.64
N LEU A 455 -12.77 16.05 -14.45
CA LEU A 455 -13.64 15.69 -15.57
C LEU A 455 -12.81 15.68 -16.87
N LEU A 456 -12.73 14.52 -17.48
CA LEU A 456 -12.05 14.31 -18.77
C LEU A 456 -13.10 14.12 -19.85
N ALA A 457 -13.20 15.08 -20.79
CA ALA A 457 -14.14 15.05 -21.90
C ALA A 457 -13.41 14.74 -23.21
N GLY A 458 -14.05 14.09 -24.14
CA GLY A 458 -13.53 13.89 -25.50
C GLY A 458 -13.39 15.20 -26.27
N ALA A 459 -12.73 15.17 -27.43
CA ALA A 459 -12.36 16.37 -28.20
C ALA A 459 -13.53 17.27 -28.62
N ALA A 460 -14.74 16.70 -28.78
CA ALA A 460 -16.00 17.42 -29.04
C ALA A 460 -16.83 17.65 -27.76
N GLY A 461 -16.27 17.40 -26.57
CA GLY A 461 -16.98 17.44 -25.29
C GLY A 461 -16.92 18.79 -24.56
N SER A 462 -16.77 19.93 -25.25
CA SER A 462 -16.68 21.26 -24.62
C SER A 462 -17.87 21.59 -23.71
N ALA A 463 -19.07 21.11 -24.04
CA ALA A 463 -20.26 21.28 -23.21
C ALA A 463 -20.11 20.72 -21.79
N TRP A 464 -19.31 19.67 -21.61
CA TRP A 464 -19.00 19.10 -20.30
C TRP A 464 -18.06 19.99 -19.48
N VAL A 465 -17.04 20.60 -20.13
CA VAL A 465 -16.14 21.56 -19.47
C VAL A 465 -16.92 22.81 -19.06
N ASP A 466 -17.82 23.29 -19.92
CA ASP A 466 -18.69 24.42 -19.58
C ASP A 466 -19.69 24.07 -18.47
N ALA A 467 -20.19 22.84 -18.44
CA ALA A 467 -21.02 22.34 -17.34
C ALA A 467 -20.24 22.33 -16.00
N ALA A 468 -18.99 21.87 -16.00
CA ALA A 468 -18.13 21.91 -14.81
C ALA A 468 -17.92 23.33 -14.29
N LYS A 469 -17.63 24.29 -15.17
CA LYS A 469 -17.50 25.71 -14.83
C LYS A 469 -18.77 26.30 -14.22
N ARG A 470 -19.94 25.94 -14.74
CA ARG A 470 -21.26 26.39 -14.21
C ARG A 470 -21.57 25.80 -12.85
N LEU A 471 -21.10 24.57 -12.58
CA LEU A 471 -21.32 23.90 -11.30
C LEU A 471 -20.35 24.36 -10.22
N SER A 472 -19.17 24.87 -10.58
CA SER A 472 -18.15 25.31 -9.62
C SER A 472 -18.68 26.27 -8.54
N PRO A 473 -19.56 27.27 -8.82
CA PRO A 473 -20.14 28.11 -7.76
C PRO A 473 -21.04 27.36 -6.78
N GLY A 474 -21.74 26.30 -7.25
CA GLY A 474 -22.64 25.48 -6.41
C GLY A 474 -21.96 24.39 -5.61
N PHE A 475 -20.67 24.15 -5.84
CA PHE A 475 -19.81 23.26 -5.11
C PHE A 475 -18.58 24.05 -4.63
N GLU A 476 -18.81 25.19 -3.97
CA GLU A 476 -17.75 26.11 -3.50
C GLU A 476 -16.64 25.35 -2.79
N GLY A 477 -15.39 25.55 -3.24
CA GLY A 477 -14.20 24.93 -2.70
C GLY A 477 -14.00 23.45 -3.07
N LEU A 478 -14.95 22.77 -3.76
CA LEU A 478 -14.66 21.43 -4.27
C LEU A 478 -13.55 21.51 -5.32
N PRO A 479 -12.43 20.81 -5.15
CA PRO A 479 -11.34 20.82 -6.13
C PRO A 479 -11.73 20.00 -7.36
N LEU A 480 -12.46 20.64 -8.31
CA LEU A 480 -12.89 20.08 -9.59
C LEU A 480 -12.14 20.76 -10.73
N GLU A 481 -11.41 20.00 -11.53
CA GLU A 481 -10.82 20.44 -12.79
C GLU A 481 -11.53 19.76 -13.97
N ALA A 482 -11.51 20.39 -15.14
CA ALA A 482 -12.15 19.84 -16.35
C ALA A 482 -11.29 20.13 -17.59
N TYR A 483 -11.12 19.09 -18.43
CA TYR A 483 -10.30 19.15 -19.63
C TYR A 483 -11.00 18.48 -20.82
N CYS A 484 -10.91 19.10 -22.01
CA CYS A 484 -11.14 18.44 -23.28
C CYS A 484 -9.82 17.81 -23.77
N ILE A 485 -9.80 16.49 -23.87
CA ILE A 485 -8.67 15.76 -24.43
C ILE A 485 -8.67 15.92 -25.94
N GLY A 486 -7.53 16.30 -26.49
CA GLY A 486 -7.37 16.71 -27.88
C GLY A 486 -7.41 18.24 -28.10
N ARG A 487 -7.80 19.02 -27.05
CA ARG A 487 -7.80 20.49 -27.10
C ARG A 487 -6.99 21.10 -25.95
N ASP A 488 -7.36 20.82 -24.70
CA ASP A 488 -6.70 21.39 -23.51
C ASP A 488 -5.46 20.55 -23.11
N LEU A 489 -5.55 19.25 -23.37
CA LEU A 489 -4.47 18.27 -23.25
C LEU A 489 -4.43 17.47 -24.56
N ALA A 490 -3.29 17.48 -25.25
CA ALA A 490 -3.12 16.68 -26.46
C ALA A 490 -3.01 15.18 -26.10
N ASP A 491 -3.60 14.34 -26.96
CA ASP A 491 -3.49 12.87 -26.93
C ASP A 491 -2.76 12.42 -28.21
N PRO A 492 -1.41 12.41 -28.22
CA PRO A 492 -0.64 12.10 -29.41
C PRO A 492 -0.90 10.71 -29.98
N GLU A 493 -1.25 9.76 -29.12
CA GLU A 493 -1.51 8.36 -29.49
C GLU A 493 -2.98 8.13 -29.87
N GLN A 494 -3.86 9.09 -29.68
CA GLN A 494 -5.31 9.01 -29.94
C GLN A 494 -6.00 7.85 -29.21
N ARG A 495 -5.55 7.52 -28.01
CA ARG A 495 -6.00 6.36 -27.22
C ARG A 495 -7.11 6.69 -26.25
N PHE A 496 -7.35 7.96 -25.94
CA PHE A 496 -8.25 8.38 -24.86
C PHE A 496 -9.68 7.84 -25.04
N PRO A 497 -10.34 7.95 -26.22
CA PRO A 497 -11.70 7.46 -26.38
C PRO A 497 -11.83 5.96 -26.08
N ALA A 498 -10.91 5.15 -26.63
CA ALA A 498 -10.93 3.69 -26.43
C ALA A 498 -10.59 3.29 -24.99
N ALA A 499 -9.60 3.95 -24.37
CA ALA A 499 -9.17 3.64 -23.01
C ALA A 499 -10.23 3.97 -21.95
N TYR A 500 -11.00 5.04 -22.17
CA TYR A 500 -12.06 5.48 -21.25
C TYR A 500 -13.46 5.05 -21.68
N GLY A 501 -13.60 4.31 -22.78
CA GLY A 501 -14.89 3.82 -23.26
C GLY A 501 -15.88 4.93 -23.62
N ILE A 502 -15.41 6.08 -24.12
CA ILE A 502 -16.22 7.23 -24.46
C ILE A 502 -16.01 7.66 -25.91
N SER A 503 -17.01 8.32 -26.48
CA SER A 503 -16.90 8.96 -27.79
C SER A 503 -16.23 10.35 -27.69
N ALA A 504 -16.02 11.00 -28.82
CA ALA A 504 -15.52 12.37 -28.87
C ALA A 504 -16.39 13.38 -28.08
N SER A 505 -17.69 13.13 -27.91
CA SER A 505 -18.60 13.98 -27.14
C SER A 505 -18.88 13.48 -25.71
N GLY A 506 -18.35 12.31 -25.31
CA GLY A 506 -18.52 11.74 -23.98
C GLY A 506 -17.63 12.38 -22.93
N ALA A 507 -17.81 11.97 -21.67
CA ALA A 507 -16.99 12.42 -20.54
C ALA A 507 -16.86 11.35 -19.45
N SER A 508 -15.78 11.43 -18.69
CA SER A 508 -15.48 10.58 -17.52
C SER A 508 -15.12 11.46 -16.32
N LEU A 509 -15.74 11.19 -15.16
CA LEU A 509 -15.43 11.86 -13.89
C LEU A 509 -14.50 10.96 -13.08
N VAL A 510 -13.33 11.46 -12.73
CA VAL A 510 -12.32 10.76 -11.94
C VAL A 510 -12.26 11.37 -10.54
N ARG A 511 -12.24 10.51 -9.52
CA ARG A 511 -12.16 10.87 -8.07
C ARG A 511 -10.73 11.30 -7.70
N PRO A 512 -10.56 11.97 -6.54
CA PRO A 512 -9.24 12.35 -6.02
C PRO A 512 -8.27 11.18 -5.85
N ASP A 513 -8.76 9.97 -5.61
CA ASP A 513 -7.94 8.77 -5.50
C ASP A 513 -7.62 8.11 -6.86
N GLY A 514 -8.00 8.74 -7.98
CA GLY A 514 -7.73 8.25 -9.32
C GLY A 514 -8.64 7.12 -9.79
N PHE A 515 -9.79 6.91 -9.14
CA PHE A 515 -10.83 5.98 -9.60
C PHE A 515 -11.91 6.69 -10.40
N VAL A 516 -12.43 6.03 -11.42
CA VAL A 516 -13.55 6.53 -12.21
C VAL A 516 -14.81 6.50 -11.34
N ALA A 517 -15.38 7.68 -11.07
CA ALA A 517 -16.64 7.81 -10.35
C ALA A 517 -17.85 7.58 -11.26
N TRP A 518 -17.75 8.07 -12.49
CA TRP A 518 -18.83 8.07 -13.45
C TRP A 518 -18.30 8.18 -14.88
N ASN A 519 -19.04 7.61 -15.81
CA ASN A 519 -18.71 7.62 -17.21
C ASN A 519 -19.98 7.88 -18.04
N CYS A 520 -19.90 8.79 -19.01
CA CYS A 520 -20.93 9.08 -19.99
C CYS A 520 -20.37 8.85 -21.40
N PRO A 521 -20.71 7.71 -22.04
CA PRO A 521 -20.09 7.32 -23.31
C PRO A 521 -20.26 8.32 -24.46
N ALA A 522 -21.33 9.14 -24.44
CA ALA A 522 -21.64 10.11 -25.48
C ALA A 522 -22.15 11.42 -24.88
N GLY A 523 -22.25 12.47 -25.71
CA GLY A 523 -22.87 13.72 -25.32
C GLY A 523 -24.36 13.55 -24.97
N VAL A 524 -24.85 14.37 -24.04
CA VAL A 524 -26.26 14.40 -23.60
C VAL A 524 -26.83 15.80 -23.79
N ALA A 525 -28.16 15.91 -23.82
CA ALA A 525 -28.84 17.20 -23.97
C ALA A 525 -28.59 18.15 -22.78
N GLU A 526 -28.50 17.58 -21.56
CA GLU A 526 -28.40 18.35 -20.31
C GLU A 526 -27.10 18.00 -19.52
N PRO A 527 -25.91 18.37 -19.99
CA PRO A 527 -24.64 17.98 -19.36
C PRO A 527 -24.48 18.53 -17.95
N VAL A 528 -25.05 19.70 -17.63
CA VAL A 528 -25.04 20.29 -16.27
C VAL A 528 -25.82 19.42 -15.28
N ALA A 529 -27.00 18.95 -15.66
CA ALA A 529 -27.83 18.10 -14.80
C ALA A 529 -27.17 16.72 -14.60
N ALA A 530 -26.63 16.13 -15.66
CA ALA A 530 -25.96 14.84 -15.61
C ALA A 530 -24.70 14.88 -14.71
N LEU A 531 -23.84 15.90 -14.89
CA LEU A 531 -22.63 16.06 -14.09
C LEU A 531 -22.96 16.37 -12.61
N ARG A 532 -23.99 17.18 -12.35
CA ARG A 532 -24.45 17.45 -10.98
C ARG A 532 -24.87 16.16 -10.27
N THR A 533 -25.64 15.32 -10.94
CA THR A 533 -26.05 14.02 -10.42
C THR A 533 -24.86 13.11 -10.14
N ALA A 534 -23.90 13.05 -11.06
CA ALA A 534 -22.68 12.27 -10.89
C ALA A 534 -21.84 12.74 -9.68
N LEU A 535 -21.66 14.05 -9.52
CA LEU A 535 -20.93 14.63 -8.38
C LEU A 535 -21.66 14.35 -7.05
N ARG A 536 -22.97 14.57 -6.98
CA ARG A 536 -23.75 14.26 -5.77
C ARG A 536 -23.66 12.78 -5.38
N ALA A 537 -23.79 11.89 -6.35
CA ALA A 537 -23.64 10.45 -6.10
C ALA A 537 -22.25 10.10 -5.58
N SER A 538 -21.20 10.67 -6.17
CA SER A 538 -19.81 10.41 -5.77
C SER A 538 -19.44 11.01 -4.41
N LEU A 539 -20.09 12.11 -4.01
CA LEU A 539 -19.92 12.79 -2.71
C LEU A 539 -20.88 12.25 -1.64
N CYS A 540 -21.74 11.29 -1.97
CA CYS A 540 -22.82 10.81 -1.10
C CYS A 540 -23.66 11.98 -0.55
N SER A 541 -23.84 13.06 -1.34
CA SER A 541 -24.60 14.25 -0.94
C SER A 541 -26.02 14.22 -1.53
N ARG A 542 -27.00 14.68 -0.76
CA ARG A 542 -28.43 14.76 -1.16
C ARG A 542 -28.71 15.89 -2.14
#